data_d767ae80602267094fa137ea9bb4dbda
#
_entry.id   d767ae80602267094fa137ea9bb4dbda
#
_cell.length_a   1.000
_cell.length_b   1.000
_cell.length_c   1.000
_cell.angle_alpha   90.00
_cell.angle_beta   90.00
_cell.angle_gamma   90.00
#
_symmetry.space_group_name_H-M   'P 1'
#
loop_
_entity.id
_entity.type
_entity.pdbx_description
1 polymer ?
#
loop_
_entity_poly.entity_id
_entity_poly.type
_entity_poly.pdbx_seq_one_letter_code
_entity_poly.pdbx_strand_id
1 'polypeptide(L)'
;DTFMLIRHDISNPYQPSEKIDVVFHLASRASPLEFDQFPIQIIKANSLGTLNALGIAKKHGARFLFTSTSEVYGDATVIPTPESYNGNVNTLGVRGCYDESKRVGEACCMAYLRQHKVDVRIARIFNTYGPRMRADGYYGRVVPRFIEQANNGRPITIFGSGEQTRSFCYVTDQVAALLKLAGRDGLTGEVINIGMPMEITILDLAGRIKKFLSSDSPFVFQPLPADDPKRRCPDIGKAGIMLDWEPRVALEEGLRRMIEAGQH
;
A
#
# COMPACT_ATOMS: atom_id res chain seq x y z
N ASP A 1 -24.74 14.59 10.76
CA ASP A 1 -23.98 13.62 9.98
C ASP A 1 -22.53 14.09 9.82
N THR A 2 -21.61 13.19 10.08
CA THR A 2 -20.17 13.49 10.15
C THR A 2 -19.42 13.07 8.87
N PHE A 3 -20.13 12.67 7.81
CA PHE A 3 -19.55 12.19 6.56
C PHE A 3 -20.27 12.74 5.34
N MET A 4 -19.49 13.28 4.39
CA MET A 4 -19.98 13.73 3.08
C MET A 4 -19.15 13.09 1.98
N LEU A 5 -19.81 12.39 1.04
CA LEU A 5 -19.18 11.80 -0.14
C LEU A 5 -19.22 12.76 -1.32
N ILE A 6 -18.05 13.12 -1.85
CA ILE A 6 -17.89 13.91 -3.06
C ILE A 6 -17.28 13.03 -4.15
N ARG A 7 -17.98 12.83 -5.27
CA ARG A 7 -17.44 12.11 -6.43
C ARG A 7 -16.61 13.07 -7.27
N HIS A 8 -15.30 12.86 -7.27
CA HIS A 8 -14.36 13.73 -7.98
C HIS A 8 -13.14 12.94 -8.46
N ASP A 9 -12.59 13.29 -9.63
CA ASP A 9 -11.30 12.79 -10.09
C ASP A 9 -10.19 13.70 -9.52
N ILE A 10 -9.36 13.15 -8.65
CA ILE A 10 -8.31 13.91 -7.95
C ILE A 10 -7.28 14.56 -8.92
N SER A 11 -7.15 14.08 -10.15
CA SER A 11 -6.30 14.71 -11.17
C SER A 11 -6.82 16.07 -11.62
N ASN A 12 -8.09 16.40 -11.33
CA ASN A 12 -8.68 17.71 -11.55
C ASN A 12 -8.62 18.55 -10.26
N PRO A 13 -8.47 19.88 -10.36
CA PRO A 13 -8.52 20.75 -9.19
C PRO A 13 -9.86 20.68 -8.45
N TYR A 14 -9.79 20.63 -7.12
CA TYR A 14 -10.94 20.72 -6.23
C TYR A 14 -10.63 21.69 -5.09
N GLN A 15 -11.61 22.46 -4.69
CA GLN A 15 -11.49 23.45 -3.62
C GLN A 15 -12.65 23.29 -2.64
N PRO A 16 -12.45 22.63 -1.49
CA PRO A 16 -13.46 22.59 -0.44
C PRO A 16 -13.73 24.00 0.11
N SER A 17 -14.98 24.27 0.48
CA SER A 17 -15.40 25.50 1.15
C SER A 17 -15.14 25.46 2.65
N GLU A 18 -15.25 24.26 3.23
CA GLU A 18 -15.09 24.04 4.65
C GLU A 18 -13.62 24.07 5.05
N LYS A 19 -13.36 24.41 6.32
CA LYS A 19 -12.01 24.33 6.87
C LYS A 19 -11.54 22.87 6.90
N ILE A 20 -10.32 22.65 6.42
CA ILE A 20 -9.68 21.34 6.43
C ILE A 20 -8.52 21.37 7.42
N ASP A 21 -8.48 20.45 8.36
CA ASP A 21 -7.40 20.31 9.34
C ASP A 21 -6.37 19.26 8.93
N VAL A 22 -6.81 18.18 8.25
CA VAL A 22 -5.94 17.11 7.77
C VAL A 22 -6.40 16.61 6.40
N VAL A 23 -5.45 16.42 5.49
CA VAL A 23 -5.66 15.79 4.19
C VAL A 23 -4.99 14.42 4.19
N PHE A 24 -5.79 13.35 4.07
CA PHE A 24 -5.28 12.00 3.81
C PHE A 24 -5.33 11.72 2.30
N HIS A 25 -4.19 11.75 1.64
CA HIS A 25 -4.11 11.45 0.21
C HIS A 25 -3.85 9.96 -0.01
N LEU A 26 -4.96 9.18 -0.14
CA LEU A 26 -4.94 7.73 -0.35
C LEU A 26 -5.33 7.35 -1.80
N ALA A 27 -5.67 8.34 -2.62
CA ALA A 27 -6.18 8.10 -3.96
C ALA A 27 -5.07 7.61 -4.91
N SER A 28 -5.17 6.38 -5.35
CA SER A 28 -4.30 5.78 -6.37
C SER A 28 -4.91 4.47 -6.89
N ARG A 29 -4.63 4.14 -8.14
CA ARG A 29 -4.82 2.79 -8.67
C ARG A 29 -3.54 2.00 -8.37
N ALA A 30 -3.64 0.98 -7.52
CA ALA A 30 -2.50 0.22 -7.00
C ALA A 30 -2.54 -1.28 -7.36
N SER A 31 -3.37 -1.64 -8.32
CA SER A 31 -3.45 -3.03 -8.81
C SER A 31 -2.49 -3.22 -9.99
N PRO A 32 -1.56 -4.18 -9.95
CA PRO A 32 -0.67 -4.46 -11.08
C PRO A 32 -1.37 -4.73 -12.39
N LEU A 33 -2.61 -5.26 -12.36
CA LEU A 33 -3.43 -5.44 -13.56
C LEU A 33 -3.80 -4.13 -14.26
N GLU A 34 -3.91 -3.05 -13.49
CA GLU A 34 -4.28 -1.75 -14.01
C GLU A 34 -3.08 -0.98 -14.59
N PHE A 35 -1.85 -1.48 -14.38
CA PHE A 35 -0.64 -0.81 -14.86
C PHE A 35 -0.54 -0.81 -16.38
N ASP A 36 -0.98 -1.89 -17.04
CA ASP A 36 -1.09 -1.95 -18.50
C ASP A 36 -2.32 -1.22 -19.04
N GLN A 37 -3.44 -1.29 -18.32
CA GLN A 37 -4.72 -0.77 -18.81
C GLN A 37 -4.87 0.74 -18.63
N PHE A 38 -4.32 1.29 -17.54
CA PHE A 38 -4.53 2.69 -17.14
C PHE A 38 -3.23 3.41 -16.71
N PRO A 39 -2.08 3.23 -17.40
CA PRO A 39 -0.81 3.78 -16.94
C PRO A 39 -0.84 5.31 -16.84
N ILE A 40 -1.45 5.99 -17.78
CA ILE A 40 -1.53 7.46 -17.80
C ILE A 40 -2.42 7.99 -16.66
N GLN A 41 -3.54 7.33 -16.36
CA GLN A 41 -4.43 7.69 -15.26
C GLN A 41 -3.72 7.50 -13.89
N ILE A 42 -2.89 6.45 -13.76
CA ILE A 42 -2.07 6.21 -12.58
C ILE A 42 -1.08 7.34 -12.38
N ILE A 43 -0.33 7.70 -13.43
CA ILE A 43 0.63 8.81 -13.36
C ILE A 43 -0.09 10.12 -12.99
N LYS A 44 -1.22 10.43 -13.62
CA LYS A 44 -1.99 11.64 -13.31
C LYS A 44 -2.48 11.67 -11.87
N ALA A 45 -3.07 10.59 -11.37
CA ALA A 45 -3.57 10.51 -10.00
C ALA A 45 -2.45 10.70 -8.97
N ASN A 46 -1.29 10.07 -9.18
CA ASN A 46 -0.15 10.13 -8.26
C ASN A 46 0.69 11.41 -8.39
N SER A 47 0.65 12.13 -9.51
CA SER A 47 1.37 13.38 -9.72
C SER A 47 0.45 14.61 -9.59
N LEU A 48 -0.42 14.84 -10.58
CA LEU A 48 -1.36 15.97 -10.56
C LEU A 48 -2.30 15.91 -9.36
N GLY A 49 -2.82 14.71 -9.05
CA GLY A 49 -3.68 14.49 -7.88
C GLY A 49 -2.96 14.85 -6.58
N THR A 50 -1.68 14.49 -6.45
CA THR A 50 -0.88 14.87 -5.28
C THR A 50 -0.68 16.38 -5.20
N LEU A 51 -0.38 17.05 -6.33
CA LEU A 51 -0.24 18.51 -6.36
C LEU A 51 -1.56 19.22 -6.00
N ASN A 52 -2.69 18.75 -6.51
CA ASN A 52 -4.02 19.28 -6.19
C ASN A 52 -4.33 19.13 -4.69
N ALA A 53 -4.08 17.94 -4.12
CA ALA A 53 -4.31 17.67 -2.71
C ALA A 53 -3.36 18.48 -1.78
N LEU A 54 -2.09 18.66 -2.17
CA LEU A 54 -1.14 19.55 -1.50
C LEU A 54 -1.58 21.02 -1.58
N GLY A 55 -2.20 21.44 -2.70
CA GLY A 55 -2.79 22.75 -2.86
C GLY A 55 -3.90 23.01 -1.85
N ILE A 56 -4.76 22.01 -1.58
CA ILE A 56 -5.79 22.07 -0.52
C ILE A 56 -5.12 22.24 0.83
N ALA A 57 -4.16 21.38 1.18
CA ALA A 57 -3.45 21.45 2.45
C ALA A 57 -2.80 22.83 2.67
N LYS A 58 -2.11 23.34 1.64
CA LYS A 58 -1.51 24.70 1.67
C LYS A 58 -2.54 25.79 1.94
N LYS A 59 -3.67 25.77 1.22
CA LYS A 59 -4.73 26.80 1.33
C LYS A 59 -5.32 26.85 2.72
N HIS A 60 -5.53 25.70 3.35
CA HIS A 60 -6.19 25.58 4.65
C HIS A 60 -5.22 25.54 5.84
N GLY A 61 -3.91 25.52 5.62
CA GLY A 61 -2.91 25.29 6.67
C GLY A 61 -3.04 23.90 7.31
N ALA A 62 -3.50 22.93 6.51
CA ALA A 62 -3.79 21.57 6.96
C ALA A 62 -2.54 20.70 6.98
N ARG A 63 -2.51 19.69 7.85
CA ARG A 63 -1.57 18.56 7.74
C ARG A 63 -1.85 17.76 6.48
N PHE A 64 -0.80 17.27 5.85
CA PHE A 64 -0.89 16.46 4.66
C PHE A 64 -0.22 15.11 4.86
N LEU A 65 -1.00 14.03 4.85
CA LEU A 65 -0.48 12.68 4.91
C LEU A 65 -0.57 12.03 3.53
N PHE A 66 0.60 11.72 2.97
CA PHE A 66 0.74 11.01 1.70
C PHE A 66 0.94 9.52 1.93
N THR A 67 0.06 8.69 1.39
CA THR A 67 0.29 7.24 1.36
C THR A 67 1.16 6.89 0.15
N SER A 68 2.44 6.79 0.41
CA SER A 68 3.43 6.19 -0.49
C SER A 68 3.37 4.67 -0.40
N THR A 69 4.35 3.98 -0.89
CA THR A 69 4.33 2.53 -1.05
C THR A 69 5.75 1.96 -0.93
N SER A 70 5.84 0.68 -0.56
CA SER A 70 7.09 -0.09 -0.67
C SER A 70 7.62 -0.20 -2.11
N GLU A 71 6.79 0.06 -3.11
CA GLU A 71 7.18 0.01 -4.52
C GLU A 71 8.21 1.08 -4.88
N VAL A 72 8.31 2.18 -4.11
CA VAL A 72 9.36 3.20 -4.30
C VAL A 72 10.78 2.66 -4.11
N TYR A 73 10.89 1.49 -3.48
CA TYR A 73 12.14 0.77 -3.28
C TYR A 73 12.51 -0.14 -4.45
N GLY A 74 11.55 -0.51 -5.31
CA GLY A 74 11.78 -1.45 -6.41
C GLY A 74 12.20 -2.83 -5.93
N ASP A 75 13.15 -3.45 -6.62
CA ASP A 75 13.80 -4.70 -6.19
C ASP A 75 14.94 -4.37 -5.21
N ALA A 76 14.56 -4.23 -3.94
CA ALA A 76 15.47 -3.76 -2.89
C ALA A 76 16.60 -4.75 -2.62
N THR A 77 17.83 -4.25 -2.55
CA THR A 77 19.03 -5.05 -2.22
C THR A 77 19.34 -5.07 -0.72
N VAL A 78 18.65 -4.23 0.07
CA VAL A 78 18.77 -4.16 1.54
C VAL A 78 17.46 -4.61 2.16
N ILE A 79 17.49 -5.69 2.94
CA ILE A 79 16.32 -6.30 3.57
C ILE A 79 16.68 -6.66 5.03
N PRO A 80 15.89 -6.23 6.03
CA PRO A 80 14.74 -5.34 5.95
C PRO A 80 15.10 -3.97 5.37
N THR A 81 14.17 -3.37 4.59
CA THR A 81 14.43 -2.15 3.83
C THR A 81 14.18 -0.91 4.70
N PRO A 82 15.22 -0.09 5.02
CA PRO A 82 15.04 1.13 5.80
C PRO A 82 14.61 2.30 4.91
N GLU A 83 14.07 3.36 5.53
CA GLU A 83 13.62 4.57 4.82
C GLU A 83 14.76 5.32 4.10
N SER A 84 15.99 5.12 4.53
CA SER A 84 17.21 5.71 3.92
C SER A 84 17.60 5.05 2.59
N TYR A 85 17.02 3.88 2.25
CA TYR A 85 17.29 3.22 0.97
C TYR A 85 16.61 3.96 -0.18
N ASN A 86 17.39 4.43 -1.15
CA ASN A 86 16.89 5.26 -2.25
C ASN A 86 16.11 4.51 -3.34
N GLY A 87 16.17 3.19 -3.35
CA GLY A 87 15.44 2.35 -4.28
C GLY A 87 16.24 1.90 -5.50
N ASN A 88 15.73 0.84 -6.13
CA ASN A 88 16.23 0.24 -7.37
C ASN A 88 15.00 -0.07 -8.25
N VAL A 89 14.49 0.97 -8.94
CA VAL A 89 13.26 0.91 -9.73
C VAL A 89 13.59 0.85 -11.21
N ASN A 90 12.91 -0.04 -11.95
CA ASN A 90 12.94 -0.07 -13.41
C ASN A 90 11.95 0.96 -13.97
N THR A 91 12.45 2.11 -14.39
CA THR A 91 11.64 3.22 -14.92
C THR A 91 10.95 2.92 -16.25
N LEU A 92 11.47 1.96 -17.02
CA LEU A 92 10.98 1.60 -18.36
C LEU A 92 10.03 0.40 -18.31
N GLY A 93 9.98 -0.31 -17.20
CA GLY A 93 9.08 -1.45 -17.01
C GLY A 93 7.64 -1.05 -16.84
N VAL A 94 6.74 -2.02 -16.99
CA VAL A 94 5.28 -1.83 -16.84
C VAL A 94 4.92 -1.21 -15.48
N ARG A 95 5.66 -1.55 -14.43
CA ARG A 95 5.44 -1.05 -13.06
C ARG A 95 5.86 0.42 -12.90
N GLY A 96 6.73 0.95 -13.79
CA GLY A 96 7.26 2.31 -13.73
C GLY A 96 6.17 3.38 -13.64
N CYS A 97 5.01 3.18 -14.27
CA CYS A 97 3.89 4.12 -14.18
C CYS A 97 3.39 4.33 -12.73
N TYR A 98 3.42 3.30 -11.90
CA TYR A 98 3.04 3.37 -10.49
C TYR A 98 4.22 3.74 -9.61
N ASP A 99 5.32 2.98 -9.71
CA ASP A 99 6.48 3.10 -8.82
C ASP A 99 7.08 4.51 -8.90
N GLU A 100 7.37 5.01 -10.11
CA GLU A 100 7.93 6.35 -10.31
C GLU A 100 6.92 7.47 -10.01
N SER A 101 5.65 7.30 -10.33
CA SER A 101 4.66 8.33 -10.00
C SER A 101 4.46 8.48 -8.49
N LYS A 102 4.61 7.41 -7.69
CA LYS A 102 4.65 7.49 -6.23
C LYS A 102 5.92 8.19 -5.72
N ARG A 103 7.07 7.95 -6.34
CA ARG A 103 8.32 8.68 -6.05
C ARG A 103 8.19 10.18 -6.38
N VAL A 104 7.56 10.53 -7.49
CA VAL A 104 7.20 11.92 -7.82
C VAL A 104 6.29 12.52 -6.74
N GLY A 105 5.30 11.78 -6.24
CA GLY A 105 4.44 12.22 -5.14
C GLY A 105 5.22 12.57 -3.88
N GLU A 106 6.19 11.73 -3.47
CA GLU A 106 7.09 12.05 -2.34
C GLU A 106 7.92 13.31 -2.61
N ALA A 107 8.46 13.45 -3.81
CA ALA A 107 9.22 14.64 -4.21
C ALA A 107 8.37 15.92 -4.16
N CYS A 108 7.10 15.86 -4.61
CA CYS A 108 6.14 16.96 -4.50
C CYS A 108 5.87 17.34 -3.03
N CYS A 109 5.68 16.34 -2.15
CA CYS A 109 5.50 16.57 -0.72
C CYS A 109 6.69 17.35 -0.14
N MET A 110 7.90 16.89 -0.38
CA MET A 110 9.11 17.54 0.13
C MET A 110 9.36 18.93 -0.49
N ALA A 111 8.95 19.16 -1.76
CA ALA A 111 8.99 20.47 -2.38
C ALA A 111 8.02 21.45 -1.71
N TYR A 112 6.77 21.02 -1.43
CA TYR A 112 5.78 21.84 -0.72
C TYR A 112 6.20 22.15 0.71
N LEU A 113 6.79 21.21 1.42
CA LEU A 113 7.39 21.46 2.73
C LEU A 113 8.47 22.56 2.66
N ARG A 114 9.43 22.42 1.74
CA ARG A 114 10.54 23.39 1.64
C ARG A 114 10.07 24.78 1.23
N GLN A 115 9.22 24.85 0.20
CA GLN A 115 8.79 26.12 -0.40
C GLN A 115 7.65 26.79 0.35
N HIS A 116 6.67 26.02 0.84
CA HIS A 116 5.42 26.52 1.38
C HIS A 116 5.19 26.20 2.86
N LYS A 117 6.11 25.46 3.49
CA LYS A 117 6.03 25.05 4.91
C LYS A 117 4.78 24.22 5.24
N VAL A 118 4.23 23.50 4.25
CA VAL A 118 3.13 22.56 4.50
C VAL A 118 3.63 21.44 5.40
N ASP A 119 2.87 21.10 6.45
CA ASP A 119 3.16 19.96 7.34
C ASP A 119 2.86 18.64 6.59
N VAL A 120 3.84 18.16 5.81
CA VAL A 120 3.73 16.91 5.06
C VAL A 120 4.29 15.74 5.86
N ARG A 121 3.66 14.59 5.71
CA ARG A 121 4.05 13.30 6.33
C ARG A 121 3.85 12.20 5.31
N ILE A 122 4.79 11.28 5.22
CA ILE A 122 4.81 10.25 4.18
C ILE A 122 4.82 8.87 4.85
N ALA A 123 3.81 8.05 4.52
CA ALA A 123 3.73 6.65 4.92
C ALA A 123 4.12 5.76 3.74
N ARG A 124 5.25 5.06 3.80
CA ARG A 124 5.60 4.01 2.84
C ARG A 124 4.95 2.70 3.27
N ILE A 125 3.80 2.40 2.65
CA ILE A 125 2.96 1.26 3.00
C ILE A 125 3.49 -0.01 2.35
N PHE A 126 3.73 -1.02 3.18
CA PHE A 126 3.98 -2.39 2.74
C PHE A 126 2.67 -3.17 2.62
N ASN A 127 2.71 -4.40 2.05
CA ASN A 127 1.51 -5.11 1.68
C ASN A 127 0.48 -5.17 2.81
N THR A 128 -0.66 -4.53 2.58
CA THR A 128 -1.80 -4.52 3.51
C THR A 128 -2.85 -5.52 3.04
N TYR A 129 -3.52 -6.19 3.97
CA TYR A 129 -4.66 -7.07 3.68
C TYR A 129 -5.77 -6.89 4.72
N GLY A 130 -6.99 -7.26 4.35
CA GLY A 130 -8.14 -7.16 5.25
C GLY A 130 -9.48 -7.30 4.52
N PRO A 131 -10.60 -7.25 5.25
CA PRO A 131 -11.94 -7.31 4.69
C PRO A 131 -12.20 -6.23 3.63
N ARG A 132 -13.12 -6.51 2.70
CA ARG A 132 -13.46 -5.63 1.55
C ARG A 132 -12.35 -5.44 0.54
N MET A 133 -11.20 -6.12 0.69
CA MET A 133 -10.19 -6.15 -0.35
C MET A 133 -10.69 -7.01 -1.52
N ARG A 134 -10.68 -6.46 -2.73
CA ARG A 134 -11.21 -7.13 -3.92
C ARG A 134 -10.31 -8.30 -4.33
N ALA A 135 -10.93 -9.43 -4.68
CA ALA A 135 -10.25 -10.61 -5.22
C ALA A 135 -10.13 -10.59 -6.76
N ASP A 136 -10.73 -9.57 -7.41
CA ASP A 136 -10.77 -9.44 -8.85
C ASP A 136 -9.35 -9.31 -9.45
N GLY A 137 -9.17 -9.99 -10.55
CA GLY A 137 -7.95 -9.95 -11.33
C GLY A 137 -7.07 -11.19 -11.25
N TYR A 138 -6.41 -11.48 -12.36
CA TYR A 138 -5.55 -12.65 -12.53
C TYR A 138 -4.26 -12.57 -11.70
N TYR A 139 -3.73 -11.36 -11.50
CA TYR A 139 -2.49 -11.10 -10.79
C TYR A 139 -2.64 -9.92 -9.81
N GLY A 140 -2.06 -10.03 -8.64
CA GLY A 140 -2.14 -9.04 -7.57
C GLY A 140 -3.10 -9.45 -6.45
N ARG A 141 -3.03 -8.74 -5.31
CA ARG A 141 -3.88 -8.97 -4.14
C ARG A 141 -3.97 -10.44 -3.76
N VAL A 142 -2.83 -11.07 -3.55
CA VAL A 142 -2.68 -12.52 -3.39
C VAL A 142 -3.57 -13.13 -2.31
N VAL A 143 -3.73 -12.46 -1.17
CA VAL A 143 -4.54 -12.97 -0.04
C VAL A 143 -6.01 -13.18 -0.43
N PRO A 144 -6.76 -12.17 -0.91
CA PRO A 144 -8.17 -12.37 -1.28
C PRO A 144 -8.33 -13.34 -2.44
N ARG A 145 -7.39 -13.36 -3.40
CA ARG A 145 -7.44 -14.30 -4.52
C ARG A 145 -7.30 -15.74 -4.06
N PHE A 146 -6.35 -16.04 -3.18
CA PHE A 146 -6.17 -17.39 -2.65
C PHE A 146 -7.38 -17.84 -1.81
N ILE A 147 -7.94 -16.94 -0.99
CA ILE A 147 -9.16 -17.22 -0.22
C ILE A 147 -10.31 -17.53 -1.19
N GLU A 148 -10.50 -16.72 -2.22
CA GLU A 148 -11.59 -16.89 -3.19
C GLU A 148 -11.42 -18.19 -4.01
N GLN A 149 -10.20 -18.50 -4.45
CA GLN A 149 -9.92 -19.74 -5.16
C GLN A 149 -10.14 -20.98 -4.29
N ALA A 150 -9.59 -20.98 -3.08
CA ALA A 150 -9.72 -22.10 -2.14
C ALA A 150 -11.18 -22.31 -1.69
N ASN A 151 -11.92 -21.23 -1.43
CA ASN A 151 -13.33 -21.31 -1.00
C ASN A 151 -14.26 -21.86 -2.09
N ASN A 152 -13.92 -21.62 -3.36
CA ASN A 152 -14.70 -22.10 -4.49
C ASN A 152 -14.18 -23.44 -5.09
N GLY A 153 -13.26 -24.12 -4.42
CA GLY A 153 -12.67 -25.37 -4.92
C GLY A 153 -11.87 -25.21 -6.22
N ARG A 154 -11.49 -23.98 -6.58
CA ARG A 154 -10.71 -23.68 -7.79
C ARG A 154 -9.22 -23.85 -7.52
N PRO A 155 -8.40 -24.20 -8.54
CA PRO A 155 -6.95 -24.26 -8.39
C PRO A 155 -6.38 -22.94 -7.84
N ILE A 156 -5.51 -23.02 -6.84
CA ILE A 156 -4.80 -21.86 -6.26
C ILE A 156 -3.61 -21.54 -7.19
N THR A 157 -3.65 -20.36 -7.80
CA THR A 157 -2.66 -19.93 -8.79
C THR A 157 -1.45 -19.29 -8.12
N ILE A 158 -0.29 -19.92 -8.23
CA ILE A 158 0.99 -19.43 -7.72
C ILE A 158 1.83 -18.98 -8.92
N PHE A 159 2.35 -17.74 -8.87
CA PHE A 159 3.27 -17.23 -9.88
C PHE A 159 4.72 -17.53 -9.49
N GLY A 160 5.54 -17.98 -10.45
CA GLY A 160 6.88 -18.49 -10.19
C GLY A 160 6.86 -19.78 -9.38
N SER A 161 7.91 -20.03 -8.59
CA SER A 161 8.01 -21.18 -7.66
C SER A 161 7.18 -20.99 -6.38
N GLY A 162 6.73 -19.78 -6.09
CA GLY A 162 6.10 -19.41 -4.81
C GLY A 162 7.09 -19.15 -3.68
N GLU A 163 8.40 -19.20 -3.92
CA GLU A 163 9.43 -18.93 -2.91
C GLU A 163 9.70 -17.45 -2.66
N GLN A 164 9.20 -16.56 -3.54
CA GLN A 164 9.27 -15.13 -3.29
C GLN A 164 8.52 -14.79 -1.99
N THR A 165 9.12 -13.90 -1.19
CA THR A 165 8.58 -13.56 0.13
C THR A 165 7.86 -12.22 0.12
N ARG A 166 6.84 -12.11 0.95
CA ARG A 166 6.12 -10.86 1.27
C ARG A 166 5.87 -10.79 2.78
N SER A 167 5.71 -9.58 3.26
CA SER A 167 5.24 -9.31 4.61
C SER A 167 3.85 -8.70 4.55
N PHE A 168 2.91 -9.19 5.35
CA PHE A 168 1.51 -8.80 5.27
C PHE A 168 1.05 -8.14 6.57
N CYS A 169 0.70 -6.86 6.50
CA CYS A 169 0.15 -6.09 7.61
C CYS A 169 -1.38 -6.08 7.56
N TYR A 170 -2.02 -6.39 8.68
CA TYR A 170 -3.47 -6.34 8.74
C TYR A 170 -3.99 -4.90 8.73
N VAL A 171 -5.13 -4.66 8.07
CA VAL A 171 -5.63 -3.32 7.78
C VAL A 171 -5.85 -2.45 9.03
N THR A 172 -6.26 -3.03 10.18
CA THR A 172 -6.46 -2.24 11.41
C THR A 172 -5.14 -1.71 11.98
N ASP A 173 -4.06 -2.50 11.90
CA ASP A 173 -2.74 -2.04 12.32
C ASP A 173 -2.23 -0.94 11.39
N GLN A 174 -2.45 -1.09 10.07
CA GLN A 174 -2.14 -0.08 9.08
C GLN A 174 -2.86 1.25 9.36
N VAL A 175 -4.18 1.20 9.62
CA VAL A 175 -4.99 2.38 9.93
C VAL A 175 -4.53 3.04 11.23
N ALA A 176 -4.22 2.26 12.28
CA ALA A 176 -3.70 2.78 13.53
C ALA A 176 -2.39 3.56 13.34
N ALA A 177 -1.47 3.05 12.50
CA ALA A 177 -0.24 3.77 12.16
C ALA A 177 -0.50 5.08 11.42
N LEU A 178 -1.40 5.06 10.41
CA LEU A 178 -1.74 6.27 9.64
C LEU A 178 -2.36 7.35 10.53
N LEU A 179 -3.25 6.96 11.46
CA LEU A 179 -3.85 7.90 12.42
C LEU A 179 -2.80 8.48 13.38
N LYS A 180 -1.89 7.65 13.90
CA LYS A 180 -0.77 8.11 14.75
C LYS A 180 0.15 9.05 13.97
N LEU A 181 0.50 8.71 12.73
CA LEU A 181 1.33 9.56 11.88
C LEU A 181 0.64 10.89 11.57
N ALA A 182 -0.66 10.90 11.29
CA ALA A 182 -1.41 12.12 11.03
C ALA A 182 -1.62 12.98 12.31
N GLY A 183 -1.85 12.35 13.46
CA GLY A 183 -2.25 13.04 14.68
C GLY A 183 -1.09 13.56 15.54
N ARG A 184 0.08 12.89 15.54
CA ARG A 184 1.18 13.21 16.46
C ARG A 184 1.94 14.47 16.01
N ASP A 185 2.29 15.33 16.97
CA ASP A 185 3.09 16.52 16.68
C ASP A 185 4.57 16.20 16.46
N GLY A 186 5.31 17.13 15.82
CA GLY A 186 6.75 16.99 15.60
C GLY A 186 7.17 16.05 14.47
N LEU A 187 6.23 15.63 13.60
CA LEU A 187 6.49 14.67 12.51
C LEU A 187 6.51 15.31 11.11
N THR A 188 6.63 16.62 11.04
CA THR A 188 6.68 17.36 9.76
C THR A 188 7.91 16.94 8.94
N GLY A 189 7.68 16.50 7.71
CA GLY A 189 8.71 16.03 6.79
C GLY A 189 9.15 14.59 6.99
N GLU A 190 8.55 13.86 7.94
CA GLU A 190 8.93 12.49 8.21
C GLU A 190 8.40 11.52 7.15
N VAL A 191 9.27 10.59 6.78
CA VAL A 191 8.97 9.42 5.94
C VAL A 191 9.07 8.19 6.83
N ILE A 192 8.01 7.39 6.91
CA ILE A 192 7.94 6.23 7.82
C ILE A 192 7.43 4.99 7.10
N ASN A 193 8.18 3.89 7.21
CA ASN A 193 7.73 2.58 6.76
C ASN A 193 6.65 2.04 7.69
N ILE A 194 5.55 1.55 7.10
CA ILE A 194 4.45 0.95 7.83
C ILE A 194 4.14 -0.42 7.23
N GLY A 195 4.32 -1.47 8.02
CA GLY A 195 4.14 -2.85 7.58
C GLY A 195 4.46 -3.87 8.66
N MET A 196 4.34 -5.15 8.32
CA MET A 196 4.73 -6.28 9.16
C MET A 196 6.20 -6.63 8.87
N PRO A 197 7.10 -6.72 9.87
CA PRO A 197 8.51 -7.04 9.64
C PRO A 197 8.78 -8.56 9.55
N MET A 198 7.75 -9.37 9.35
CA MET A 198 7.88 -10.82 9.19
C MET A 198 7.51 -11.24 7.79
N GLU A 199 8.44 -11.93 7.13
CA GLU A 199 8.25 -12.45 5.78
C GLU A 199 7.62 -13.85 5.81
N ILE A 200 6.81 -14.12 4.78
CA ILE A 200 6.27 -15.44 4.47
C ILE A 200 6.41 -15.69 2.97
N THR A 201 6.70 -16.92 2.56
CA THR A 201 6.67 -17.28 1.13
C THR A 201 5.24 -17.29 0.60
N ILE A 202 5.07 -17.04 -0.68
CA ILE A 202 3.74 -17.11 -1.31
C ILE A 202 3.19 -18.53 -1.27
N LEU A 203 4.05 -19.54 -1.36
CA LEU A 203 3.65 -20.95 -1.24
C LEU A 203 3.15 -21.29 0.17
N ASP A 204 3.84 -20.82 1.24
CA ASP A 204 3.41 -21.03 2.63
C ASP A 204 2.08 -20.30 2.92
N LEU A 205 1.92 -19.08 2.42
CA LEU A 205 0.65 -18.35 2.51
C LEU A 205 -0.50 -19.14 1.87
N ALA A 206 -0.29 -19.71 0.67
CA ALA A 206 -1.28 -20.55 -0.01
C ALA A 206 -1.62 -21.78 0.83
N GLY A 207 -0.61 -22.45 1.39
CA GLY A 207 -0.79 -23.62 2.26
C GLY A 207 -1.60 -23.30 3.52
N ARG A 208 -1.32 -22.17 4.18
CA ARG A 208 -2.08 -21.71 5.36
C ARG A 208 -3.53 -21.42 5.04
N ILE A 209 -3.80 -20.69 3.95
CA ILE A 209 -5.17 -20.39 3.52
C ILE A 209 -5.94 -21.67 3.16
N LYS A 210 -5.31 -22.58 2.40
CA LYS A 210 -5.88 -23.90 2.08
C LYS A 210 -6.25 -24.68 3.35
N LYS A 211 -5.36 -24.70 4.35
CA LYS A 211 -5.60 -25.36 5.64
C LYS A 211 -6.76 -24.69 6.41
N PHE A 212 -6.81 -23.37 6.48
CA PHE A 212 -7.87 -22.63 7.16
C PHE A 212 -9.27 -22.94 6.59
N LEU A 213 -9.36 -23.09 5.27
CA LEU A 213 -10.61 -23.36 4.56
C LEU A 213 -10.91 -24.85 4.42
N SER A 214 -10.05 -25.74 4.93
CA SER A 214 -10.16 -27.20 4.72
C SER A 214 -10.36 -27.53 3.24
N SER A 215 -9.69 -26.82 2.35
CA SER A 215 -9.87 -26.90 0.90
C SER A 215 -8.94 -27.95 0.28
N ASP A 216 -9.44 -28.74 -0.66
CA ASP A 216 -8.65 -29.68 -1.47
C ASP A 216 -8.12 -29.07 -2.78
N SER A 217 -8.30 -27.76 -2.98
CA SER A 217 -7.84 -27.03 -4.17
C SER A 217 -6.37 -27.35 -4.51
N PRO A 218 -6.04 -27.78 -5.73
CA PRO A 218 -4.66 -28.01 -6.13
C PRO A 218 -3.91 -26.69 -6.33
N PHE A 219 -2.59 -26.72 -6.22
CA PHE A 219 -1.72 -25.61 -6.64
C PHE A 219 -1.42 -25.70 -8.13
N VAL A 220 -1.54 -24.56 -8.83
CA VAL A 220 -1.17 -24.43 -10.24
C VAL A 220 -0.15 -23.31 -10.36
N PHE A 221 0.97 -23.61 -11.00
CA PHE A 221 2.08 -22.67 -11.17
C PHE A 221 2.00 -21.98 -12.53
N GLN A 222 2.22 -20.65 -12.51
CA GLN A 222 2.21 -19.81 -13.71
C GLN A 222 3.53 -19.03 -13.79
N PRO A 223 3.95 -18.55 -14.98
CA PRO A 223 5.14 -17.72 -15.10
C PRO A 223 5.09 -16.48 -14.18
N LEU A 224 6.22 -16.15 -13.55
CA LEU A 224 6.32 -14.93 -12.75
C LEU A 224 6.26 -13.71 -13.68
N PRO A 225 5.45 -12.69 -13.37
CA PRO A 225 5.46 -11.44 -14.12
C PRO A 225 6.80 -10.74 -14.05
N ALA A 226 7.11 -9.98 -15.11
CA ALA A 226 8.32 -9.19 -15.15
C ALA A 226 8.36 -8.15 -14.01
N ASP A 227 9.55 -7.84 -13.52
CA ASP A 227 9.82 -6.84 -12.47
C ASP A 227 9.10 -7.11 -11.12
N ASP A 228 8.62 -8.36 -10.87
CA ASP A 228 8.07 -8.67 -9.54
C ASP A 228 9.21 -8.86 -8.53
N PRO A 229 9.29 -8.03 -7.47
CA PRO A 229 10.37 -8.08 -6.50
C PRO A 229 10.49 -9.45 -5.83
N LYS A 230 11.72 -9.92 -5.61
CA LYS A 230 11.96 -11.22 -4.94
C LYS A 230 11.59 -11.21 -3.47
N ARG A 231 11.92 -10.13 -2.77
CA ARG A 231 11.68 -9.96 -1.34
C ARG A 231 11.10 -8.57 -1.03
N ARG A 232 10.23 -8.52 -0.01
CA ARG A 232 9.66 -7.24 0.43
C ARG A 232 9.34 -7.28 1.92
N CYS A 233 10.25 -6.69 2.71
CA CYS A 233 10.16 -6.64 4.17
C CYS A 233 10.58 -5.24 4.67
N PRO A 234 9.75 -4.53 5.46
CA PRO A 234 10.12 -3.23 6.02
C PRO A 234 11.06 -3.35 7.20
N ASP A 235 11.98 -2.42 7.34
CA ASP A 235 12.46 -1.99 8.63
C ASP A 235 11.43 -1.03 9.23
N ILE A 236 10.87 -1.36 10.39
CA ILE A 236 9.87 -0.55 11.11
C ILE A 236 10.42 0.10 12.38
N GLY A 237 11.73 0.08 12.60
CA GLY A 237 12.36 0.67 13.79
C GLY A 237 11.98 2.13 13.99
N LYS A 238 11.93 2.90 12.89
CA LYS A 238 11.50 4.30 12.92
C LYS A 238 10.03 4.46 13.33
N ALA A 239 9.13 3.60 12.86
CA ALA A 239 7.73 3.61 13.28
C ALA A 239 7.58 3.31 14.79
N GLY A 240 8.36 2.37 15.31
CA GLY A 240 8.41 2.08 16.75
C GLY A 240 8.80 3.31 17.56
N ILE A 241 9.90 3.97 17.20
CA ILE A 241 10.43 5.13 17.94
C ILE A 241 9.51 6.36 17.80
N MET A 242 9.11 6.70 16.58
CA MET A 242 8.43 7.97 16.31
C MET A 242 6.92 7.91 16.54
N LEU A 243 6.30 6.74 16.33
CA LEU A 243 4.86 6.57 16.47
C LEU A 243 4.47 5.76 17.71
N ASP A 244 5.41 5.14 18.42
CA ASP A 244 5.10 4.12 19.43
C ASP A 244 4.11 3.10 18.83
N TRP A 245 4.48 2.55 17.67
CA TRP A 245 3.64 1.66 16.89
C TRP A 245 4.40 0.43 16.40
N GLU A 246 3.73 -0.70 16.53
CA GLU A 246 4.09 -1.98 15.94
C GLU A 246 2.82 -2.69 15.46
N PRO A 247 2.90 -3.56 14.44
CA PRO A 247 1.77 -4.39 14.03
C PRO A 247 1.49 -5.46 15.11
N ARG A 248 0.20 -5.65 15.44
CA ARG A 248 -0.23 -6.54 16.53
C ARG A 248 -1.02 -7.75 16.06
N VAL A 249 -1.64 -7.67 14.88
CA VAL A 249 -2.48 -8.74 14.35
C VAL A 249 -1.59 -9.76 13.64
N ALA A 250 -1.47 -10.96 14.23
CA ALA A 250 -0.79 -12.08 13.59
C ALA A 250 -1.48 -12.48 12.28
N LEU A 251 -0.71 -13.06 11.33
CA LEU A 251 -1.23 -13.42 10.01
C LEU A 251 -2.44 -14.36 10.10
N GLU A 252 -2.36 -15.37 10.95
CA GLU A 252 -3.43 -16.36 11.15
C GLU A 252 -4.73 -15.71 11.62
N GLU A 253 -4.64 -14.80 12.57
CA GLU A 253 -5.79 -14.06 13.09
C GLU A 253 -6.39 -13.13 12.03
N GLY A 254 -5.53 -12.43 11.27
CA GLY A 254 -5.99 -11.58 10.17
C GLY A 254 -6.66 -12.36 9.04
N LEU A 255 -6.12 -13.54 8.69
CA LEU A 255 -6.73 -14.45 7.71
C LEU A 255 -8.11 -14.94 8.19
N ARG A 256 -8.21 -15.36 9.46
CA ARG A 256 -9.48 -15.78 10.06
C ARG A 256 -10.53 -14.67 9.96
N ARG A 257 -10.22 -13.45 10.40
CA ARG A 257 -11.13 -12.29 10.32
C ARG A 257 -11.55 -11.96 8.89
N MET A 258 -10.64 -12.11 7.94
CA MET A 258 -10.92 -11.83 6.53
C MET A 258 -11.85 -12.88 5.92
N ILE A 259 -11.67 -14.16 6.25
CA ILE A 259 -12.51 -15.28 5.81
C ILE A 259 -13.91 -15.13 6.40
N GLU A 260 -14.03 -14.89 7.71
CA GLU A 260 -15.32 -14.68 8.39
C GLU A 260 -16.10 -13.50 7.80
N ALA A 261 -15.43 -12.38 7.51
CA ALA A 261 -16.07 -11.20 6.90
C ALA A 261 -16.52 -11.41 5.44
N GLY A 262 -15.96 -12.37 4.72
CA GLY A 262 -16.34 -12.71 3.34
C GLY A 262 -17.48 -13.74 3.24
N GLN A 263 -17.97 -14.27 4.36
CA GLN A 263 -19.08 -15.22 4.41
C GLN A 263 -20.47 -14.53 4.55
N HIS A 264 -20.49 -13.21 4.55
CA HIS A 264 -21.68 -12.35 4.59
C HIS A 264 -21.77 -11.52 3.30
#